data_8bc97ecbaff4ed9202b508c6e43be5df
#
_entry.id   8bc97ecbaff4ed9202b508c6e43be5df
#
_cell.length_a   1.000
_cell.length_b   1.000
_cell.length_c   1.000
_cell.angle_alpha   90.00
_cell.angle_beta   90.00
_cell.angle_gamma   90.00
#
_symmetry.space_group_name_H-M   'P 1'
#
loop_
_entity.id
_entity.type
_entity.pdbx_description
1 polymer ?
#
loop_
_entity_poly.entity_id
_entity_poly.type
_entity_poly.pdbx_seq_one_letter_code
_entity_poly.pdbx_strand_id
1 'polypeptide(L)'
;MQAIIDELFLEVTGRKIVPEDQLAAKKQALRQKSSEHKNVVTEILDSPDVRDQFILKLTYHSNSIEGSTLTEPDTAAILFDNVALPNKNLIEQLEAKNHQTALNYLFDYTTKKEKINEDLVLKLHSILMNGVRPDAGVYRSHAVRITGVNLPTANHASVPKLMSEIMTRAALKTKDIIALSASVHSKFEQIHPFSDGNGRVGRLLMNAMLLSANLAPAIIRNEQKQLYYTYLYKAQTKEDNSQLEGFLCEAVTDGFKILERQD
;
A
#
# COMPACT_ATOMS: atom_id res chain seq x y z
N MET A 1 -5.82 30.47 -11.81
CA MET A 1 -5.23 29.20 -12.32
C MET A 1 -5.52 28.04 -11.35
N GLN A 2 -5.22 28.14 -10.05
CA GLN A 2 -5.52 27.09 -9.07
C GLN A 2 -7.01 26.75 -9.01
N ALA A 3 -7.91 27.74 -8.96
CA ALA A 3 -9.36 27.51 -8.94
C ALA A 3 -9.88 26.73 -10.16
N ILE A 4 -9.31 26.95 -11.34
CA ILE A 4 -9.68 26.22 -12.56
C ILE A 4 -9.21 24.76 -12.49
N ILE A 5 -8.03 24.52 -11.92
CA ILE A 5 -7.51 23.17 -11.70
C ILE A 5 -8.37 22.43 -10.67
N ASP A 6 -8.80 23.12 -9.61
CA ASP A 6 -9.64 22.58 -8.56
C ASP A 6 -11.04 22.25 -9.07
N GLU A 7 -11.58 23.08 -9.97
CA GLU A 7 -12.87 22.90 -10.63
C GLU A 7 -12.83 21.73 -11.62
N LEU A 8 -11.80 21.65 -12.48
CA LEU A 8 -11.56 20.53 -13.39
C LEU A 8 -11.33 19.22 -12.62
N PHE A 9 -10.63 19.29 -11.49
CA PHE A 9 -10.41 18.13 -10.63
C PHE A 9 -11.73 17.62 -10.02
N LEU A 10 -12.58 18.54 -9.55
CA LEU A 10 -13.91 18.23 -9.04
C LEU A 10 -14.82 17.61 -10.12
N GLU A 11 -14.76 18.17 -11.34
CA GLU A 11 -15.55 17.71 -12.49
C GLU A 11 -15.14 16.30 -12.92
N VAL A 12 -13.84 15.99 -12.93
CA VAL A 12 -13.30 14.68 -13.34
C VAL A 12 -13.42 13.63 -12.24
N THR A 13 -13.27 14.01 -10.97
CA THR A 13 -13.18 13.04 -9.85
C THR A 13 -14.40 13.04 -8.93
N GLY A 14 -15.29 14.05 -9.04
CA GLY A 14 -16.41 14.26 -8.13
C GLY A 14 -16.00 14.63 -6.70
N ARG A 15 -14.71 14.98 -6.47
CA ARG A 15 -14.16 15.26 -5.12
C ARG A 15 -13.46 16.61 -5.06
N LYS A 16 -13.70 17.35 -3.99
CA LYS A 16 -12.97 18.60 -3.68
C LYS A 16 -11.55 18.31 -3.20
N ILE A 17 -10.62 19.20 -3.52
CA ILE A 17 -9.28 19.22 -2.89
C ILE A 17 -9.48 19.40 -1.38
N VAL A 18 -8.80 18.56 -0.59
CA VAL A 18 -8.89 18.60 0.88
C VAL A 18 -8.11 19.84 1.37
N PRO A 19 -8.77 20.83 1.98
CA PRO A 19 -8.07 21.95 2.61
C PRO A 19 -7.16 21.48 3.76
N GLU A 20 -6.11 22.23 4.07
CA GLU A 20 -5.12 21.88 5.11
C GLU A 20 -5.74 21.63 6.49
N ASP A 21 -6.72 22.42 6.88
CA ASP A 21 -7.47 22.27 8.13
C ASP A 21 -8.28 20.96 8.18
N GLN A 22 -8.85 20.52 7.05
CA GLN A 22 -9.52 19.22 6.95
C GLN A 22 -8.54 18.05 7.01
N LEU A 23 -7.35 18.18 6.42
CA LEU A 23 -6.31 17.14 6.52
C LEU A 23 -5.83 16.99 7.97
N ALA A 24 -5.60 18.11 8.67
CA ALA A 24 -5.23 18.09 10.08
C ALA A 24 -6.30 17.40 10.94
N ALA A 25 -7.58 17.70 10.71
CA ALA A 25 -8.70 17.08 11.41
C ALA A 25 -8.77 15.56 11.16
N LYS A 26 -8.59 15.09 9.88
CA LYS A 26 -8.55 13.67 9.55
C LYS A 26 -7.40 12.94 10.28
N LYS A 27 -6.20 13.53 10.29
CA LYS A 27 -5.05 12.97 11.01
C LYS A 27 -5.28 12.91 12.52
N GLN A 28 -5.94 13.92 13.09
CA GLN A 28 -6.29 13.93 14.51
C GLN A 28 -7.31 12.82 14.83
N ALA A 29 -8.33 12.63 14.01
CA ALA A 29 -9.32 11.57 14.18
C ALA A 29 -8.65 10.17 14.16
N LEU A 30 -7.70 9.95 13.25
CA LEU A 30 -6.93 8.69 13.21
C LEU A 30 -6.08 8.48 14.47
N ARG A 31 -5.45 9.54 15.00
CA ARG A 31 -4.71 9.45 16.26
C ARG A 31 -5.62 9.10 17.43
N GLN A 32 -6.82 9.69 17.46
CA GLN A 32 -7.81 9.34 18.48
C GLN A 32 -8.21 7.86 18.35
N LYS A 33 -8.61 7.40 17.15
CA LYS A 33 -8.93 5.98 16.92
C LYS A 33 -7.77 5.06 17.34
N SER A 34 -6.56 5.36 16.93
CA SER A 34 -5.36 4.58 17.33
C SER A 34 -5.22 4.48 18.86
N SER A 35 -5.59 5.53 19.61
CA SER A 35 -5.51 5.52 21.08
C SER A 35 -6.57 4.65 21.76
N GLU A 36 -7.63 4.28 21.05
CA GLU A 36 -8.70 3.37 21.50
C GLU A 36 -8.26 1.91 21.42
N HIS A 37 -7.21 1.60 20.65
CA HIS A 37 -6.66 0.27 20.43
C HIS A 37 -5.31 0.12 21.14
N LYS A 38 -5.20 -0.91 21.97
CA LYS A 38 -3.95 -1.17 22.71
C LYS A 38 -2.81 -1.59 21.77
N ASN A 39 -3.11 -2.45 20.81
CA ASN A 39 -2.17 -2.91 19.79
C ASN A 39 -2.95 -3.46 18.60
N VAL A 40 -3.05 -2.64 17.54
CA VAL A 40 -3.82 -2.97 16.33
C VAL A 40 -3.41 -4.29 15.70
N VAL A 41 -2.11 -4.56 15.56
CA VAL A 41 -1.67 -5.82 14.93
C VAL A 41 -2.00 -7.05 15.79
N THR A 42 -1.90 -6.95 17.10
CA THR A 42 -2.30 -8.04 18.00
C THR A 42 -3.80 -8.27 17.93
N GLU A 43 -4.61 -7.21 17.91
CA GLU A 43 -6.08 -7.33 17.80
C GLU A 43 -6.50 -7.96 16.46
N ILE A 44 -5.80 -7.66 15.37
CA ILE A 44 -6.00 -8.32 14.06
C ILE A 44 -5.68 -9.82 14.17
N LEU A 45 -4.55 -10.18 14.80
CA LEU A 45 -4.11 -11.57 14.90
C LEU A 45 -4.95 -12.40 15.88
N ASP A 46 -5.46 -11.79 16.95
CA ASP A 46 -6.28 -12.46 17.96
C ASP A 46 -7.72 -12.73 17.46
N SER A 47 -8.14 -12.10 16.35
CA SER A 47 -9.46 -12.29 15.74
C SER A 47 -9.33 -12.88 14.34
N PRO A 48 -9.53 -14.21 14.16
CA PRO A 48 -9.41 -14.84 12.84
C PRO A 48 -10.28 -14.19 11.77
N ASP A 49 -11.53 -13.84 12.08
CA ASP A 49 -12.46 -13.22 11.14
C ASP A 49 -11.95 -11.85 10.67
N VAL A 50 -11.47 -11.01 11.59
CA VAL A 50 -10.90 -9.69 11.27
C VAL A 50 -9.63 -9.85 10.44
N ARG A 51 -8.74 -10.79 10.82
CA ARG A 51 -7.53 -11.08 10.07
C ARG A 51 -7.86 -11.52 8.63
N ASP A 52 -8.80 -12.42 8.48
CA ASP A 52 -9.17 -12.96 7.17
C ASP A 52 -9.85 -11.90 6.29
N GLN A 53 -10.64 -10.99 6.88
CA GLN A 53 -11.16 -9.81 6.16
C GLN A 53 -10.04 -8.89 5.69
N PHE A 54 -9.04 -8.56 6.54
CA PHE A 54 -7.89 -7.77 6.09
C PHE A 54 -7.11 -8.46 4.97
N ILE A 55 -6.83 -9.76 5.13
CA ILE A 55 -6.13 -10.55 4.12
C ILE A 55 -6.91 -10.52 2.79
N LEU A 56 -8.22 -10.74 2.81
CA LEU A 56 -9.06 -10.71 1.62
C LEU A 56 -9.05 -9.33 0.95
N LYS A 57 -9.40 -8.28 1.70
CA LYS A 57 -9.53 -6.92 1.14
C LYS A 57 -8.20 -6.39 0.62
N LEU A 58 -7.12 -6.53 1.38
CA LEU A 58 -5.79 -6.09 0.96
C LEU A 58 -5.29 -6.87 -0.26
N THR A 59 -5.53 -8.18 -0.33
CA THR A 59 -5.11 -9.01 -1.46
C THR A 59 -5.92 -8.69 -2.70
N TYR A 60 -7.25 -8.69 -2.60
CA TYR A 60 -8.14 -8.41 -3.72
C TYR A 60 -7.85 -7.05 -4.34
N HIS A 61 -7.95 -5.98 -3.54
CA HIS A 61 -7.78 -4.64 -4.07
C HIS A 61 -6.36 -4.39 -4.58
N SER A 62 -5.32 -4.86 -3.87
CA SER A 62 -3.93 -4.63 -4.29
C SER A 62 -3.61 -5.31 -5.63
N ASN A 63 -4.07 -6.54 -5.86
CA ASN A 63 -3.87 -7.24 -7.14
C ASN A 63 -4.76 -6.66 -8.25
N SER A 64 -6.00 -6.27 -7.95
CA SER A 64 -6.89 -5.65 -8.94
C SER A 64 -6.36 -4.27 -9.41
N ILE A 65 -5.71 -3.51 -8.55
CA ILE A 65 -5.00 -2.28 -8.93
C ILE A 65 -3.91 -2.59 -9.97
N GLU A 66 -3.21 -3.69 -9.87
CA GLU A 66 -2.19 -4.13 -10.83
C GLU A 66 -2.77 -4.84 -12.07
N GLY A 67 -4.09 -5.04 -12.13
CA GLY A 67 -4.76 -5.55 -13.32
C GLY A 67 -5.23 -6.99 -13.22
N SER A 68 -5.21 -7.61 -12.04
CA SER A 68 -5.81 -8.94 -11.83
C SER A 68 -7.29 -8.92 -12.19
N THR A 69 -7.73 -9.97 -12.86
CA THR A 69 -9.13 -10.20 -13.30
C THR A 69 -9.94 -11.01 -12.29
N LEU A 70 -9.32 -11.43 -11.17
CA LEU A 70 -10.01 -12.13 -10.10
C LEU A 70 -11.02 -11.20 -9.42
N THR A 71 -12.22 -11.69 -9.22
CA THR A 71 -13.21 -11.01 -8.37
C THR A 71 -12.90 -11.22 -6.89
N GLU A 72 -13.54 -10.46 -6.02
CA GLU A 72 -13.38 -10.67 -4.57
C GLU A 72 -13.82 -12.08 -4.13
N PRO A 73 -14.97 -12.65 -4.59
CA PRO A 73 -15.32 -14.04 -4.34
C PRO A 73 -14.30 -15.06 -4.89
N ASP A 74 -13.75 -14.82 -6.10
CA ASP A 74 -12.67 -15.67 -6.64
C ASP A 74 -11.46 -15.67 -5.71
N THR A 75 -11.08 -14.47 -5.26
CA THR A 75 -9.94 -14.29 -4.32
C THR A 75 -10.23 -15.02 -3.00
N ALA A 76 -11.42 -14.88 -2.43
CA ALA A 76 -11.79 -15.57 -1.20
C ALA A 76 -11.69 -17.10 -1.34
N ALA A 77 -12.23 -17.67 -2.42
CA ALA A 77 -12.18 -19.11 -2.70
C ALA A 77 -10.72 -19.62 -2.80
N ILE A 78 -9.85 -18.86 -3.49
CA ILE A 78 -8.43 -19.20 -3.61
C ILE A 78 -7.76 -19.14 -2.21
N LEU A 79 -8.04 -18.10 -1.42
CA LEU A 79 -7.33 -17.86 -0.16
C LEU A 79 -7.77 -18.83 0.95
N PHE A 80 -9.06 -19.09 1.09
CA PHE A 80 -9.62 -19.75 2.27
C PHE A 80 -10.12 -21.16 1.98
N ASP A 81 -10.69 -21.42 0.80
CA ASP A 81 -11.18 -22.76 0.44
C ASP A 81 -10.09 -23.60 -0.22
N ASN A 82 -8.91 -23.03 -0.49
CA ASN A 82 -7.78 -23.67 -1.17
C ASN A 82 -8.16 -24.28 -2.55
N VAL A 83 -9.07 -23.62 -3.26
CA VAL A 83 -9.56 -24.08 -4.57
C VAL A 83 -8.70 -23.47 -5.69
N ALA A 84 -8.33 -24.27 -6.67
CA ALA A 84 -7.82 -23.77 -7.94
C ALA A 84 -9.01 -23.53 -8.89
N LEU A 85 -9.10 -22.32 -9.45
CA LEU A 85 -10.16 -21.93 -10.36
C LEU A 85 -9.77 -22.25 -11.81
N PRO A 86 -10.37 -23.27 -12.46
CA PRO A 86 -9.89 -23.78 -13.75
C PRO A 86 -10.04 -22.78 -14.91
N ASN A 87 -10.96 -21.80 -14.79
CA ASN A 87 -11.22 -20.79 -15.82
C ASN A 87 -10.54 -19.44 -15.54
N LYS A 88 -9.61 -19.39 -14.60
CA LYS A 88 -8.87 -18.17 -14.21
C LYS A 88 -7.38 -18.34 -14.45
N ASN A 89 -6.69 -17.24 -14.71
CA ASN A 89 -5.26 -17.23 -14.92
C ASN A 89 -4.52 -17.81 -13.70
N LEU A 90 -3.67 -18.83 -13.94
CA LEU A 90 -2.92 -19.48 -12.86
C LEU A 90 -1.94 -18.54 -12.17
N ILE A 91 -1.33 -17.62 -12.92
CA ILE A 91 -0.40 -16.63 -12.36
C ILE A 91 -1.13 -15.69 -11.40
N GLU A 92 -2.34 -15.20 -11.75
CA GLU A 92 -3.13 -14.36 -10.85
C GLU A 92 -3.52 -15.09 -9.55
N GLN A 93 -3.83 -16.39 -9.64
CA GLN A 93 -4.12 -17.23 -8.47
C GLN A 93 -2.88 -17.37 -7.57
N LEU A 94 -1.71 -17.59 -8.18
CA LEU A 94 -0.43 -17.66 -7.46
C LEU A 94 -0.10 -16.31 -6.82
N GLU A 95 -0.30 -15.19 -7.53
CA GLU A 95 -0.11 -13.84 -6.99
C GLU A 95 -1.02 -13.56 -5.79
N ALA A 96 -2.27 -14.03 -5.80
CA ALA A 96 -3.18 -13.92 -4.66
C ALA A 96 -2.65 -14.70 -3.44
N LYS A 97 -2.20 -15.94 -3.62
CA LYS A 97 -1.59 -16.76 -2.55
C LYS A 97 -0.29 -16.16 -2.02
N ASN A 98 0.55 -15.66 -2.91
CA ASN A 98 1.80 -14.99 -2.54
C ASN A 98 1.51 -13.71 -1.73
N HIS A 99 0.50 -12.94 -2.12
CA HIS A 99 0.09 -11.74 -1.39
C HIS A 99 -0.44 -12.06 0.01
N GLN A 100 -1.26 -13.12 0.17
CA GLN A 100 -1.67 -13.65 1.47
C GLN A 100 -0.44 -14.00 2.33
N THR A 101 0.53 -14.72 1.75
CA THR A 101 1.76 -15.11 2.44
C THR A 101 2.58 -13.89 2.86
N ALA A 102 2.66 -12.87 2.00
CA ALA A 102 3.36 -11.62 2.30
C ALA A 102 2.66 -10.83 3.43
N LEU A 103 1.32 -10.81 3.47
CA LEU A 103 0.56 -10.18 4.56
C LEU A 103 0.76 -10.90 5.89
N ASN A 104 0.69 -12.23 5.91
CA ASN A 104 0.97 -13.00 7.13
C ASN A 104 2.38 -12.72 7.65
N TYR A 105 3.37 -12.74 6.75
CA TYR A 105 4.75 -12.37 7.11
C TYR A 105 4.84 -10.94 7.66
N LEU A 106 4.14 -9.98 7.05
CA LEU A 106 4.11 -8.59 7.48
C LEU A 106 3.52 -8.43 8.89
N PHE A 107 2.39 -9.09 9.17
CA PHE A 107 1.78 -9.08 10.50
C PHE A 107 2.73 -9.66 11.57
N ASP A 108 3.33 -10.81 11.29
CA ASP A 108 4.32 -11.42 12.20
C ASP A 108 5.55 -10.51 12.40
N TYR A 109 6.03 -9.86 11.34
CA TYR A 109 7.14 -8.92 11.40
C TYR A 109 6.83 -7.73 12.31
N THR A 110 5.63 -7.15 12.17
CA THR A 110 5.24 -5.97 12.96
C THR A 110 5.01 -6.29 14.45
N THR A 111 4.61 -7.53 14.81
CA THR A 111 4.53 -7.93 16.22
C THR A 111 5.88 -7.95 16.93
N LYS A 112 6.96 -8.25 16.20
CA LYS A 112 8.32 -8.31 16.74
C LYS A 112 8.93 -6.94 16.98
N LYS A 113 8.24 -5.86 16.54
CA LYS A 113 8.70 -4.47 16.63
C LYS A 113 10.08 -4.25 16.00
N GLU A 114 10.40 -5.05 15.00
CA GLU A 114 11.62 -4.89 14.21
C GLU A 114 11.58 -3.57 13.43
N LYS A 115 12.76 -2.99 13.20
CA LYS A 115 12.83 -1.75 12.40
C LYS A 115 12.52 -2.05 10.95
N ILE A 116 11.69 -1.20 10.34
CA ILE A 116 11.48 -1.22 8.89
C ILE A 116 12.83 -0.94 8.21
N ASN A 117 13.26 -1.85 7.36
CA ASN A 117 14.58 -1.83 6.71
C ASN A 117 14.49 -2.39 5.29
N GLU A 118 15.61 -2.39 4.60
CA GLU A 118 15.74 -2.88 3.24
C GLU A 118 15.47 -4.40 3.13
N ASP A 119 15.91 -5.17 4.14
CA ASP A 119 15.68 -6.63 4.17
C ASP A 119 14.20 -6.98 4.18
N LEU A 120 13.37 -6.19 4.89
CA LEU A 120 11.92 -6.35 4.85
C LEU A 120 11.39 -6.18 3.42
N VAL A 121 11.82 -5.14 2.71
CA VAL A 121 11.38 -4.85 1.34
C VAL A 121 11.77 -5.97 0.38
N LEU A 122 13.03 -6.41 0.42
CA LEU A 122 13.53 -7.50 -0.40
C LEU A 122 12.80 -8.83 -0.08
N LYS A 123 12.53 -9.09 1.20
CA LYS A 123 11.80 -10.27 1.63
C LYS A 123 10.34 -10.26 1.16
N LEU A 124 9.65 -9.12 1.29
CA LEU A 124 8.27 -8.96 0.80
C LEU A 124 8.21 -9.19 -0.72
N HIS A 125 9.14 -8.61 -1.48
CA HIS A 125 9.22 -8.82 -2.92
C HIS A 125 9.51 -10.29 -3.27
N SER A 126 10.44 -10.93 -2.55
CA SER A 126 10.77 -12.35 -2.73
C SER A 126 9.53 -13.25 -2.55
N ILE A 127 8.70 -12.96 -1.53
CA ILE A 127 7.46 -13.70 -1.29
C ILE A 127 6.44 -13.42 -2.39
N LEU A 128 6.19 -12.15 -2.72
CA LEU A 128 5.19 -11.75 -3.72
C LEU A 128 5.46 -12.33 -5.10
N MET A 129 6.73 -12.37 -5.50
CA MET A 129 7.14 -12.78 -6.84
C MET A 129 7.57 -14.26 -6.91
N ASN A 130 7.41 -15.02 -5.82
CA ASN A 130 7.78 -16.45 -5.78
C ASN A 130 7.01 -17.25 -6.84
N GLY A 131 7.74 -17.93 -7.73
CA GLY A 131 7.17 -18.69 -8.86
C GLY A 131 6.56 -17.81 -9.98
N VAL A 132 6.53 -16.47 -9.82
CA VAL A 132 6.05 -15.51 -10.83
C VAL A 132 7.24 -14.92 -11.61
N ARG A 133 8.33 -14.60 -10.90
CA ARG A 133 9.50 -13.94 -11.46
C ARG A 133 10.80 -14.61 -11.01
N PRO A 134 11.77 -14.79 -11.92
CA PRO A 134 13.08 -15.35 -11.56
C PRO A 134 13.95 -14.39 -10.72
N ASP A 135 13.69 -13.07 -10.80
CA ASP A 135 14.38 -12.01 -10.08
C ASP A 135 13.65 -11.60 -8.76
N ALA A 136 12.87 -12.52 -8.19
CA ALA A 136 12.16 -12.31 -6.93
C ALA A 136 13.14 -11.99 -5.77
N GLY A 137 12.93 -10.86 -5.11
CA GLY A 137 13.77 -10.39 -4.00
C GLY A 137 15.06 -9.69 -4.41
N VAL A 138 15.22 -9.33 -5.69
CA VAL A 138 16.43 -8.68 -6.22
C VAL A 138 16.06 -7.36 -6.90
N TYR A 139 16.80 -6.30 -6.64
CA TYR A 139 16.64 -5.04 -7.36
C TYR A 139 16.97 -5.21 -8.85
N ARG A 140 16.23 -4.50 -9.68
CA ARG A 140 16.45 -4.52 -11.12
C ARG A 140 17.84 -4.00 -11.52
N SER A 141 18.43 -4.62 -12.51
CA SER A 141 19.70 -4.22 -13.14
C SER A 141 19.53 -3.52 -14.49
N HIS A 142 18.31 -3.14 -14.85
CA HIS A 142 17.96 -2.54 -16.14
C HIS A 142 16.94 -1.40 -15.97
N ALA A 143 16.77 -0.60 -17.02
CA ALA A 143 15.78 0.46 -17.04
C ALA A 143 14.36 -0.13 -17.17
N VAL A 144 13.41 0.45 -16.44
CA VAL A 144 11.99 0.14 -16.52
C VAL A 144 11.18 1.40 -16.71
N ARG A 145 9.92 1.27 -17.15
CA ARG A 145 8.96 2.37 -17.27
C ARG A 145 7.69 2.01 -16.49
N ILE A 146 7.10 3.01 -15.86
CA ILE A 146 5.78 2.86 -15.24
C ILE A 146 4.74 2.91 -16.36
N THR A 147 3.95 1.86 -16.48
CA THR A 147 2.92 1.76 -17.54
C THR A 147 1.85 2.83 -17.33
N GLY A 148 1.49 3.53 -18.41
CA GLY A 148 0.41 4.54 -18.37
C GLY A 148 0.81 5.90 -17.79
N VAL A 149 2.07 6.08 -17.36
CA VAL A 149 2.55 7.37 -16.80
C VAL A 149 3.85 7.78 -17.48
N ASN A 150 3.93 9.04 -17.91
CA ASN A 150 5.18 9.61 -18.43
C ASN A 150 6.02 10.21 -17.29
N LEU A 151 6.45 9.35 -16.38
CA LEU A 151 7.33 9.71 -15.26
C LEU A 151 8.60 8.86 -15.33
N PRO A 152 9.80 9.49 -15.33
CA PRO A 152 11.04 8.75 -15.33
C PRO A 152 11.23 8.01 -13.99
N THR A 153 11.59 6.74 -14.05
CA THR A 153 12.05 5.97 -12.90
C THR A 153 13.52 6.26 -12.60
N ALA A 154 13.99 5.90 -11.42
CA ALA A 154 15.41 6.04 -11.08
C ALA A 154 16.31 5.23 -12.03
N ASN A 155 17.54 5.72 -12.27
CA ASN A 155 18.55 4.91 -12.93
C ASN A 155 18.81 3.65 -12.08
N HIS A 156 18.81 2.46 -12.70
CA HIS A 156 18.99 1.20 -12.00
C HIS A 156 20.27 1.15 -11.14
N ALA A 157 21.37 1.76 -11.59
CA ALA A 157 22.62 1.84 -10.83
C ALA A 157 22.47 2.65 -9.52
N SER A 158 21.50 3.56 -9.45
CA SER A 158 21.21 4.38 -8.27
C SER A 158 20.21 3.74 -7.31
N VAL A 159 19.51 2.68 -7.73
CA VAL A 159 18.43 2.06 -6.94
C VAL A 159 18.90 1.66 -5.54
N PRO A 160 20.01 0.94 -5.34
CA PRO A 160 20.41 0.53 -3.98
C PRO A 160 20.64 1.73 -3.04
N LYS A 161 21.28 2.79 -3.53
CA LYS A 161 21.51 4.00 -2.74
C LYS A 161 20.21 4.70 -2.37
N LEU A 162 19.31 4.89 -3.35
CA LEU A 162 18.02 5.55 -3.12
C LEU A 162 17.13 4.73 -2.18
N MET A 163 17.17 3.41 -2.28
CA MET A 163 16.44 2.52 -1.36
C MET A 163 16.98 2.63 0.07
N SER A 164 18.28 2.64 0.27
CA SER A 164 18.88 2.86 1.59
C SER A 164 18.45 4.21 2.20
N GLU A 165 18.42 5.28 1.40
CA GLU A 165 17.97 6.60 1.83
C GLU A 165 16.49 6.60 2.26
N ILE A 166 15.58 6.02 1.47
CA ILE A 166 14.17 5.99 1.85
C ILE A 166 13.90 5.03 3.02
N MET A 167 14.63 3.94 3.17
CA MET A 167 14.50 3.05 4.32
C MET A 167 14.96 3.71 5.61
N THR A 168 16.02 4.51 5.56
CA THR A 168 16.44 5.35 6.69
C THR A 168 15.32 6.29 7.12
N ARG A 169 14.59 6.88 6.16
CA ARG A 169 13.41 7.72 6.45
C ARG A 169 12.23 6.91 6.99
N ALA A 170 11.93 5.75 6.40
CA ALA A 170 10.84 4.88 6.83
C ALA A 170 10.98 4.41 8.28
N ALA A 171 12.22 4.30 8.76
CA ALA A 171 12.51 3.91 10.14
C ALA A 171 12.41 5.07 11.16
N LEU A 172 12.12 6.30 10.72
CA LEU A 172 12.02 7.45 11.62
C LEU A 172 10.77 7.36 12.50
N LYS A 173 10.96 7.66 13.78
CA LYS A 173 9.81 7.90 14.68
C LYS A 173 9.28 9.31 14.46
N THR A 174 8.00 9.44 14.15
CA THR A 174 7.36 10.72 13.88
C THR A 174 5.98 10.80 14.53
N LYS A 175 5.52 12.02 14.81
CA LYS A 175 4.14 12.28 15.22
C LYS A 175 3.16 12.29 14.03
N ASP A 176 3.69 12.43 12.81
CA ASP A 176 2.88 12.44 11.58
C ASP A 176 3.29 11.26 10.67
N ILE A 177 2.88 10.08 11.08
CA ILE A 177 3.16 8.84 10.33
C ILE A 177 2.43 8.84 8.97
N ILE A 178 1.29 9.52 8.84
CA ILE A 178 0.55 9.60 7.57
C ILE A 178 1.39 10.36 6.54
N ALA A 179 1.92 11.53 6.88
CA ALA A 179 2.79 12.30 5.99
C ALA A 179 4.06 11.51 5.64
N LEU A 180 4.67 10.86 6.62
CA LEU A 180 5.86 10.05 6.39
C LEU A 180 5.57 8.88 5.46
N SER A 181 4.47 8.13 5.70
CA SER A 181 4.08 6.98 4.88
C SER A 181 3.74 7.40 3.44
N ALA A 182 3.01 8.49 3.25
CA ALA A 182 2.70 9.04 1.93
C ALA A 182 3.99 9.44 1.17
N SER A 183 4.92 10.12 1.85
CA SER A 183 6.20 10.53 1.27
C SER A 183 7.08 9.33 0.91
N VAL A 184 7.22 8.35 1.80
CA VAL A 184 8.01 7.13 1.54
C VAL A 184 7.39 6.35 0.39
N HIS A 185 6.06 6.16 0.40
CA HIS A 185 5.35 5.44 -0.65
C HIS A 185 5.52 6.11 -2.02
N SER A 186 5.32 7.42 -2.10
CA SER A 186 5.47 8.15 -3.37
C SER A 186 6.90 8.07 -3.92
N LYS A 187 7.91 8.15 -3.05
CA LYS A 187 9.32 8.01 -3.45
C LYS A 187 9.68 6.58 -3.84
N PHE A 188 9.17 5.57 -3.13
CA PHE A 188 9.33 4.16 -3.49
C PHE A 188 8.79 3.87 -4.90
N GLU A 189 7.57 4.33 -5.19
CA GLU A 189 6.95 4.17 -6.51
C GLU A 189 7.73 4.92 -7.60
N GLN A 190 8.35 6.07 -7.29
CA GLN A 190 9.19 6.81 -8.22
C GLN A 190 10.54 6.11 -8.49
N ILE A 191 11.17 5.56 -7.45
CA ILE A 191 12.41 4.77 -7.59
C ILE A 191 12.14 3.54 -8.45
N HIS A 192 11.01 2.88 -8.21
CA HIS A 192 10.57 1.67 -8.92
C HIS A 192 11.65 0.59 -8.90
N PRO A 193 12.02 0.07 -7.70
CA PRO A 193 13.26 -0.67 -7.50
C PRO A 193 13.30 -2.06 -8.15
N PHE A 194 12.16 -2.62 -8.52
CA PHE A 194 12.04 -3.98 -9.07
C PHE A 194 11.61 -3.97 -10.54
N SER A 195 11.79 -5.11 -11.21
CA SER A 195 11.32 -5.31 -12.58
C SER A 195 9.79 -5.38 -12.67
N ASP A 196 9.13 -5.84 -11.60
CA ASP A 196 7.68 -5.97 -11.45
C ASP A 196 7.32 -5.98 -9.96
N GLY A 197 6.01 -5.88 -9.60
CA GLY A 197 5.53 -5.96 -8.23
C GLY A 197 5.77 -4.73 -7.36
N ASN A 198 6.27 -3.63 -7.92
CA ASN A 198 6.59 -2.42 -7.15
C ASN A 198 5.37 -1.87 -6.41
N GLY A 199 4.22 -1.71 -7.07
CA GLY A 199 3.00 -1.20 -6.44
C GLY A 199 2.55 -2.05 -5.25
N ARG A 200 2.59 -3.38 -5.39
CA ARG A 200 2.22 -4.31 -4.30
C ARG A 200 3.18 -4.20 -3.12
N VAL A 201 4.48 -4.20 -3.37
CA VAL A 201 5.50 -4.01 -2.31
C VAL A 201 5.38 -2.64 -1.66
N GLY A 202 5.19 -1.57 -2.44
CA GLY A 202 5.02 -0.21 -1.93
C GLY A 202 3.83 -0.09 -0.98
N ARG A 203 2.68 -0.72 -1.32
CA ARG A 203 1.50 -0.77 -0.44
C ARG A 203 1.73 -1.61 0.81
N LEU A 204 2.45 -2.74 0.72
CA LEU A 204 2.82 -3.53 1.90
C LEU A 204 3.80 -2.78 2.82
N LEU A 205 4.81 -2.09 2.27
CA LEU A 205 5.74 -1.25 3.04
C LEU A 205 4.99 -0.13 3.77
N MET A 206 4.08 0.55 3.07
CA MET A 206 3.23 1.57 3.66
C MET A 206 2.41 1.01 4.83
N ASN A 207 1.80 -0.16 4.66
CA ASN A 207 1.04 -0.83 5.73
C ASN A 207 1.94 -1.28 6.90
N ALA A 208 3.19 -1.70 6.64
CA ALA A 208 4.16 -1.96 7.71
C ALA A 208 4.43 -0.71 8.57
N MET A 209 4.58 0.45 7.92
CA MET A 209 4.78 1.73 8.62
C MET A 209 3.57 2.12 9.47
N LEU A 210 2.35 1.98 8.93
CA LEU A 210 1.11 2.29 9.63
C LEU A 210 0.91 1.37 10.85
N LEU A 211 1.05 0.06 10.67
CA LEU A 211 0.95 -0.93 11.76
C LEU A 211 1.99 -0.69 12.86
N SER A 212 3.24 -0.35 12.49
CA SER A 212 4.30 -0.03 13.44
C SER A 212 4.00 1.22 14.27
N ALA A 213 3.10 2.09 13.78
CA ALA A 213 2.61 3.27 14.47
C ALA A 213 1.23 3.07 15.13
N ASN A 214 0.79 1.83 15.29
CA ASN A 214 -0.50 1.46 15.86
C ASN A 214 -1.71 1.98 15.08
N LEU A 215 -1.60 2.12 13.75
CA LEU A 215 -2.72 2.41 12.86
C LEU A 215 -3.19 1.14 12.15
N ALA A 216 -4.45 1.09 11.79
CA ALA A 216 -4.99 0.02 10.95
C ALA A 216 -4.37 0.05 9.55
N PRO A 217 -4.27 -1.09 8.85
CA PRO A 217 -3.84 -1.15 7.46
C PRO A 217 -4.73 -0.28 6.57
N ALA A 218 -4.12 0.44 5.64
CA ALA A 218 -4.83 1.23 4.64
C ALA A 218 -5.42 0.34 3.55
N ILE A 219 -6.73 0.39 3.36
CA ILE A 219 -7.45 -0.32 2.29
C ILE A 219 -7.57 0.62 1.08
N ILE A 220 -6.65 0.53 0.13
CA ILE A 220 -6.75 1.27 -1.13
C ILE A 220 -7.66 0.49 -2.07
N ARG A 221 -8.88 0.99 -2.26
CA ARG A 221 -9.90 0.30 -3.05
C ARG A 221 -9.59 0.40 -4.55
N ASN A 222 -9.81 -0.70 -5.29
CA ASN A 222 -9.60 -0.73 -6.75
C ASN A 222 -10.48 0.30 -7.49
N GLU A 223 -11.69 0.56 -7.01
CA GLU A 223 -12.61 1.57 -7.56
C GLU A 223 -12.03 2.98 -7.49
N GLN A 224 -11.07 3.21 -6.60
CA GLN A 224 -10.36 4.48 -6.42
C GLN A 224 -9.00 4.52 -7.11
N LYS A 225 -8.66 3.50 -7.93
CA LYS A 225 -7.36 3.36 -8.61
C LYS A 225 -6.94 4.64 -9.35
N GLN A 226 -7.84 5.24 -10.13
CA GLN A 226 -7.52 6.45 -10.91
C GLN A 226 -7.19 7.64 -10.01
N LEU A 227 -7.94 7.81 -8.93
CA LEU A 227 -7.71 8.85 -7.93
C LEU A 227 -6.38 8.66 -7.21
N TYR A 228 -6.12 7.43 -6.78
CA TYR A 228 -4.86 7.03 -6.15
C TYR A 228 -3.64 7.36 -7.03
N TYR A 229 -3.68 6.98 -8.30
CA TYR A 229 -2.59 7.28 -9.24
C TYR A 229 -2.46 8.79 -9.53
N THR A 230 -3.57 9.53 -9.58
CA THR A 230 -3.55 10.99 -9.74
C THR A 230 -2.83 11.67 -8.57
N TYR A 231 -3.14 11.26 -7.33
CA TYR A 231 -2.49 11.81 -6.14
C TYR A 231 -1.03 11.40 -6.03
N LEU A 232 -0.72 10.16 -6.38
CA LEU A 232 0.65 9.65 -6.43
C LEU A 232 1.49 10.42 -7.45
N TYR A 233 0.97 10.63 -8.66
CA TYR A 233 1.63 11.43 -9.71
C TYR A 233 1.88 12.86 -9.25
N LYS A 234 0.90 13.49 -8.60
CA LYS A 234 1.06 14.85 -8.06
C LYS A 234 2.15 14.90 -6.98
N ALA A 235 2.16 13.94 -6.08
CA ALA A 235 3.18 13.82 -5.03
C ALA A 235 4.59 13.68 -5.62
N GLN A 236 4.73 12.91 -6.72
CA GLN A 236 6.01 12.67 -7.39
C GLN A 236 6.51 13.85 -8.22
N THR A 237 5.60 14.63 -8.83
CA THR A 237 5.96 15.69 -9.77
C THR A 237 6.01 17.08 -9.16
N LYS A 238 5.24 17.32 -8.10
CA LYS A 238 5.12 18.64 -7.44
C LYS A 238 5.65 18.65 -6.01
N GLU A 239 6.14 17.51 -5.52
CA GLU A 239 6.57 17.32 -4.11
C GLU A 239 5.46 17.66 -3.08
N ASP A 240 4.19 17.65 -3.52
CA ASP A 240 3.02 17.93 -2.70
C ASP A 240 2.29 16.62 -2.40
N ASN A 241 2.45 16.12 -1.18
CA ASN A 241 1.82 14.89 -0.70
C ASN A 241 0.43 15.11 -0.09
N SER A 242 -0.06 16.32 0.04
CA SER A 242 -1.27 16.65 0.84
C SER A 242 -2.50 15.84 0.43
N GLN A 243 -2.71 15.65 -0.87
CA GLN A 243 -3.85 14.87 -1.37
C GLN A 243 -3.67 13.37 -1.18
N LEU A 244 -2.44 12.87 -1.35
CA LEU A 244 -2.12 11.48 -1.04
C LEU A 244 -2.26 11.18 0.46
N GLU A 245 -1.90 12.12 1.32
CA GLU A 245 -2.10 12.03 2.77
C GLU A 245 -3.59 11.98 3.13
N GLY A 246 -4.40 12.86 2.53
CA GLY A 246 -5.86 12.87 2.71
C GLY A 246 -6.50 11.57 2.28
N PHE A 247 -6.09 11.04 1.14
CA PHE A 247 -6.50 9.74 0.61
C PHE A 247 -6.09 8.59 1.54
N LEU A 248 -4.85 8.63 2.03
CA LEU A 248 -4.35 7.64 2.98
C LEU A 248 -5.12 7.67 4.31
N CYS A 249 -5.52 8.86 4.81
CA CYS A 249 -6.39 8.96 5.98
C CYS A 249 -7.72 8.21 5.76
N GLU A 250 -8.35 8.35 4.60
CA GLU A 250 -9.59 7.65 4.28
C GLU A 250 -9.38 6.14 4.20
N ALA A 251 -8.30 5.70 3.55
CA ALA A 251 -7.96 4.28 3.43
C ALA A 251 -7.66 3.62 4.80
N VAL A 252 -7.00 4.33 5.72
CA VAL A 252 -6.78 3.87 7.11
C VAL A 252 -8.08 3.84 7.90
N THR A 253 -8.97 4.82 7.68
CA THR A 253 -10.31 4.82 8.31
C THR A 253 -11.11 3.59 7.89
N ASP A 254 -11.04 3.19 6.61
CA ASP A 254 -11.67 1.95 6.13
C ASP A 254 -11.06 0.70 6.81
N GLY A 255 -9.76 0.71 7.07
CA GLY A 255 -9.12 -0.34 7.87
C GLY A 255 -9.65 -0.40 9.31
N PHE A 256 -9.83 0.74 9.97
CA PHE A 256 -10.43 0.76 11.32
C PHE A 256 -11.86 0.24 11.33
N LYS A 257 -12.68 0.50 10.29
CA LYS A 257 -14.04 -0.08 10.20
C LYS A 257 -14.00 -1.62 10.22
N ILE A 258 -13.05 -2.23 9.50
CA ILE A 258 -12.87 -3.69 9.56
C ILE A 258 -12.49 -4.14 10.97
N LEU A 259 -11.53 -3.47 11.60
CA LEU A 259 -11.08 -3.80 12.95
C LEU A 259 -12.21 -3.69 13.99
N GLU A 260 -13.05 -2.66 13.85
CA GLU A 260 -14.19 -2.38 14.73
C GLU A 260 -15.47 -3.14 14.30
N ARG A 261 -15.42 -3.94 13.23
CA ARG A 261 -16.58 -4.70 12.68
C ARG A 261 -17.77 -3.78 12.34
N GLN A 262 -17.48 -2.59 11.81
CA GLN A 262 -18.46 -1.59 11.37
C GLN A 262 -18.60 -1.69 9.84
N ASP A 263 -19.23 -2.75 9.35
CA ASP A 263 -19.50 -2.95 7.90
C ASP A 263 -20.69 -2.13 7.42
#